data_fc06f696959711d61e98362fc47711fe
#
_entry.id   fc06f696959711d61e98362fc47711fe
#
_cell.length_a   1.000
_cell.length_b   1.000
_cell.length_c   1.000
_cell.angle_alpha   90.00
_cell.angle_beta   90.00
_cell.angle_gamma   90.00
#
_symmetry.space_group_name_H-M   'P 1'
#
loop_
_entity.id
_entity.type
_entity.pdbx_description
1 polymer ?
#
loop_
_entity_poly.entity_id
_entity_poly.type
_entity_poly.pdbx_seq_one_letter_code
_entity_poly.pdbx_strand_id
1 'polypeptide(L)'
;QWEHRQLTVIVEAFFNNGEVRRCRRSFFYEKPERKQLPLRLSWIKNVGASIFMSAPLVYRKRLFTASVDDNESGKAAVVCMDAQNGTVCWRYSLRGSVRSSIAAADGMIFAQDVHGYLYAIQAESGILVWEKNLNIGVIPPLNDGLTATSNTVYAGTGKSLCALKTSTGEVIWKNEAWTRGEGCVATLSLGHSILIGHANWKGLYANNAVNGELLWENKDAELKYRSASV
;
A
#
# COMPACT_ATOMS: atom_id res chain seq x y z
N GLN A 1 -27.56 -19.26 -27.08
CA GLN A 1 -26.26 -19.30 -27.78
C GLN A 1 -25.19 -18.73 -26.85
N TRP A 2 -24.24 -19.58 -26.45
CA TRP A 2 -23.11 -19.20 -25.58
C TRP A 2 -22.04 -18.57 -26.46
N GLU A 3 -21.82 -17.26 -26.36
CA GLU A 3 -20.68 -16.62 -26.98
C GLU A 3 -19.45 -16.81 -26.09
N HIS A 4 -18.67 -17.83 -26.37
CA HIS A 4 -17.35 -17.98 -25.78
C HIS A 4 -16.38 -17.04 -26.47
N ARG A 5 -15.87 -16.05 -25.76
CA ARG A 5 -14.77 -15.23 -26.26
C ARG A 5 -13.45 -15.75 -25.74
N GLN A 6 -12.57 -16.06 -26.64
CA GLN A 6 -11.19 -16.41 -26.33
C GLN A 6 -10.33 -15.15 -26.40
N LEU A 7 -9.71 -14.79 -25.28
CA LEU A 7 -8.67 -13.77 -25.24
C LEU A 7 -7.31 -14.48 -25.31
N THR A 8 -6.49 -14.12 -26.27
CA THR A 8 -5.11 -14.62 -26.35
C THR A 8 -4.16 -13.46 -26.09
N VAL A 9 -3.36 -13.60 -25.06
CA VAL A 9 -2.26 -12.67 -24.75
C VAL A 9 -0.97 -13.29 -25.26
N ILE A 10 -0.25 -12.53 -26.07
CA ILE A 10 1.08 -12.89 -26.58
C ILE A 10 2.07 -11.89 -25.99
N VAL A 11 3.04 -12.40 -25.28
CA VAL A 11 4.17 -11.60 -24.74
C VAL A 11 5.42 -11.98 -25.53
N GLU A 12 6.06 -11.01 -26.11
CA GLU A 12 7.34 -11.17 -26.82
C GLU A 12 8.44 -10.45 -26.04
N ALA A 13 9.51 -11.17 -25.74
CA ALA A 13 10.72 -10.60 -25.17
C ALA A 13 11.83 -10.60 -26.22
N PHE A 14 12.39 -9.43 -26.48
CA PHE A 14 13.49 -9.23 -27.40
C PHE A 14 14.79 -9.10 -26.62
N PHE A 15 15.78 -9.92 -26.93
CA PHE A 15 17.08 -9.91 -26.27
C PHE A 15 18.14 -9.24 -27.17
N ASN A 16 19.15 -8.63 -26.55
CA ASN A 16 20.21 -7.93 -27.26
C ASN A 16 21.05 -8.82 -28.20
N ASN A 17 20.98 -10.14 -28.05
CA ASN A 17 21.59 -11.12 -28.93
C ASN A 17 20.74 -11.47 -30.17
N GLY A 18 19.63 -10.78 -30.37
CA GLY A 18 18.67 -11.03 -31.46
C GLY A 18 17.69 -12.18 -31.19
N GLU A 19 17.77 -12.81 -30.03
CA GLU A 19 16.81 -13.84 -29.62
C GLU A 19 15.46 -13.22 -29.30
N VAL A 20 14.38 -13.85 -29.78
CA VAL A 20 13.00 -13.46 -29.45
C VAL A 20 12.34 -14.63 -28.73
N ARG A 21 11.91 -14.42 -27.51
CA ARG A 21 11.07 -15.41 -26.79
C ARG A 21 9.62 -14.95 -26.80
N ARG A 22 8.76 -15.90 -27.15
CA ARG A 22 7.32 -15.66 -27.22
C ARG A 22 6.60 -16.57 -26.23
N CYS A 23 5.78 -15.98 -25.38
CA CYS A 23 4.86 -16.70 -24.51
C CYS A 23 3.42 -16.41 -24.97
N ARG A 24 2.63 -17.45 -25.15
CA ARG A 24 1.22 -17.34 -25.51
C ARG A 24 0.38 -17.95 -24.41
N ARG A 25 -0.62 -17.18 -23.93
CA ARG A 25 -1.64 -17.67 -22.98
C ARG A 25 -3.01 -17.35 -23.54
N SER A 26 -3.87 -18.35 -23.56
CA SER A 26 -5.27 -18.18 -23.96
C SER A 26 -6.17 -18.35 -22.74
N PHE A 27 -7.08 -17.40 -22.59
CA PHE A 27 -8.09 -17.41 -21.53
C PHE A 27 -9.45 -17.49 -22.20
N PHE A 28 -10.30 -18.37 -21.69
CA PHE A 28 -11.70 -18.37 -22.07
C PHE A 28 -12.45 -17.43 -21.16
N TYR A 29 -13.06 -16.44 -21.73
CA TYR A 29 -13.87 -15.48 -21.00
C TYR A 29 -15.34 -15.83 -21.21
N GLU A 30 -15.97 -16.35 -20.18
CA GLU A 30 -17.42 -16.37 -20.09
C GLU A 30 -17.85 -14.94 -19.71
N LYS A 31 -18.57 -14.29 -20.62
CA LYS A 31 -19.23 -13.04 -20.27
C LYS A 31 -20.25 -13.40 -19.18
N PRO A 32 -20.05 -13.06 -17.90
CA PRO A 32 -21.10 -13.27 -16.93
C PRO A 32 -22.30 -12.49 -17.47
N GLU A 33 -23.47 -13.12 -17.52
CA GLU A 33 -24.70 -12.36 -17.68
C GLU A 33 -24.65 -11.26 -16.63
N ARG A 34 -24.40 -10.03 -17.08
CA ARG A 34 -24.50 -8.87 -16.22
C ARG A 34 -25.98 -8.73 -15.86
N LYS A 35 -26.42 -9.49 -14.86
CA LYS A 35 -27.46 -8.98 -13.99
C LYS A 35 -26.86 -7.70 -13.43
N GLN A 36 -27.10 -6.59 -14.07
CA GLN A 36 -26.82 -5.29 -13.51
C GLN A 36 -27.71 -5.18 -12.28
N LEU A 37 -27.21 -5.70 -11.17
CA LEU A 37 -27.78 -5.33 -9.90
C LEU A 37 -27.53 -3.84 -9.78
N PRO A 38 -28.57 -3.01 -9.78
CA PRO A 38 -28.38 -1.58 -9.66
C PRO A 38 -27.62 -1.34 -8.36
N LEU A 39 -26.43 -0.77 -8.46
CA LEU A 39 -25.69 -0.35 -7.27
C LEU A 39 -26.55 0.67 -6.55
N ARG A 40 -26.86 0.40 -5.30
CA ARG A 40 -27.58 1.30 -4.42
C ARG A 40 -26.62 1.84 -3.38
N LEU A 41 -26.71 3.14 -3.11
CA LEU A 41 -26.02 3.75 -2.01
C LEU A 41 -26.51 3.08 -0.72
N SER A 42 -25.60 2.41 0.00
CA SER A 42 -25.92 1.77 1.28
C SER A 42 -25.93 2.81 2.41
N TRP A 43 -24.86 3.59 2.48
CA TRP A 43 -24.71 4.65 3.47
C TRP A 43 -23.66 5.67 3.02
N ILE A 44 -23.65 6.83 3.66
CA ILE A 44 -22.65 7.88 3.53
C ILE A 44 -22.24 8.38 4.91
N LYS A 45 -20.96 8.63 5.12
CA LYS A 45 -20.44 9.09 6.40
C LYS A 45 -19.37 10.16 6.22
N ASN A 46 -19.55 11.25 6.95
CA ASN A 46 -18.51 12.26 7.14
C ASN A 46 -17.64 11.84 8.33
N VAL A 47 -16.34 11.69 8.12
CA VAL A 47 -15.36 11.29 9.16
C VAL A 47 -14.71 12.48 9.86
N GLY A 48 -15.15 13.72 9.54
CA GLY A 48 -14.70 14.93 10.21
C GLY A 48 -13.37 15.51 9.69
N ALA A 49 -12.76 14.89 8.69
CA ALA A 49 -11.54 15.36 8.02
C ALA A 49 -11.47 14.84 6.60
N SER A 50 -10.62 15.43 5.78
CA SER A 50 -10.42 14.99 4.39
C SER A 50 -9.75 13.62 4.33
N ILE A 51 -10.18 12.79 3.39
CA ILE A 51 -9.50 11.55 3.01
C ILE A 51 -8.85 11.83 1.66
N PHE A 52 -7.52 11.72 1.60
CA PHE A 52 -6.78 12.01 0.40
C PHE A 52 -5.67 10.99 0.19
N MET A 53 -5.67 10.33 -0.96
CA MET A 53 -4.71 9.29 -1.36
C MET A 53 -4.66 8.04 -0.45
N SER A 54 -5.50 7.95 0.56
CA SER A 54 -5.63 6.76 1.39
C SER A 54 -6.85 5.97 0.93
N ALA A 55 -6.60 4.77 0.37
CA ALA A 55 -7.68 3.87 0.00
C ALA A 55 -8.37 3.32 1.26
N PRO A 56 -9.72 3.27 1.30
CA PRO A 56 -10.41 2.57 2.37
C PRO A 56 -10.04 1.09 2.39
N LEU A 57 -9.82 0.55 3.57
CA LEU A 57 -9.46 -0.84 3.80
C LEU A 57 -10.60 -1.59 4.50
N VAL A 58 -11.05 -2.69 3.92
CA VAL A 58 -12.01 -3.58 4.59
C VAL A 58 -11.25 -4.74 5.22
N TYR A 59 -11.38 -4.89 6.52
CA TYR A 59 -10.75 -5.94 7.29
C TYR A 59 -11.68 -6.41 8.44
N ARG A 60 -11.90 -7.72 8.56
CA ARG A 60 -12.77 -8.31 9.59
C ARG A 60 -14.14 -7.64 9.73
N LYS A 61 -14.83 -7.41 8.60
CA LYS A 61 -16.15 -6.76 8.51
C LYS A 61 -16.21 -5.28 8.96
N ARG A 62 -15.05 -4.66 9.14
CA ARG A 62 -14.92 -3.24 9.43
C ARG A 62 -14.26 -2.51 8.28
N LEU A 63 -14.60 -1.26 8.13
CA LEU A 63 -13.98 -0.34 7.17
C LEU A 63 -13.05 0.60 7.93
N PHE A 64 -11.84 0.69 7.47
CA PHE A 64 -10.82 1.59 8.01
C PHE A 64 -10.44 2.62 6.96
N THR A 65 -10.21 3.83 7.41
CA THR A 65 -9.67 4.92 6.58
C THR A 65 -8.77 5.81 7.42
N ALA A 66 -7.87 6.53 6.77
CA ALA A 66 -7.04 7.51 7.43
C ALA A 66 -7.26 8.89 6.82
N SER A 67 -7.13 9.93 7.63
CA SER A 67 -7.42 11.29 7.25
C SER A 67 -6.18 12.16 7.11
N VAL A 68 -6.34 13.23 6.33
CA VAL A 68 -5.36 14.29 6.10
C VAL A 68 -5.77 15.51 6.94
N ASP A 69 -4.79 16.14 7.55
CA ASP A 69 -4.94 17.37 8.34
C ASP A 69 -3.77 18.31 8.08
N ASP A 70 -3.77 18.92 6.90
CA ASP A 70 -2.67 19.76 6.44
C ASP A 70 -2.55 21.08 7.21
N ASN A 71 -3.58 21.43 7.97
CA ASN A 71 -3.59 22.63 8.81
C ASN A 71 -3.18 22.34 10.26
N GLU A 72 -2.73 21.12 10.55
CA GLU A 72 -2.33 20.69 11.90
C GLU A 72 -3.39 21.00 12.97
N SER A 73 -4.65 20.86 12.60
CA SER A 73 -5.80 21.18 13.48
C SER A 73 -6.16 20.06 14.47
N GLY A 74 -5.34 18.99 14.53
CA GLY A 74 -5.56 17.82 15.37
C GLY A 74 -6.62 16.85 14.84
N LYS A 75 -6.94 16.93 13.54
CA LYS A 75 -7.97 16.10 12.90
C LYS A 75 -7.42 14.87 12.19
N ALA A 76 -6.09 14.74 12.05
CA ALA A 76 -5.47 13.54 11.51
C ALA A 76 -5.83 12.32 12.36
N ALA A 77 -6.32 11.27 11.74
CA ALA A 77 -6.73 10.07 12.46
C ALA A 77 -6.84 8.85 11.57
N VAL A 78 -6.75 7.66 12.19
CA VAL A 78 -7.34 6.44 11.66
C VAL A 78 -8.75 6.30 12.21
N VAL A 79 -9.71 6.01 11.36
CA VAL A 79 -11.12 5.85 11.72
C VAL A 79 -11.57 4.45 11.33
N CYS A 80 -12.17 3.76 12.27
CA CYS A 80 -12.84 2.47 12.09
C CYS A 80 -14.34 2.65 12.05
N MET A 81 -14.98 2.04 11.08
CA MET A 81 -16.43 2.05 10.92
C MET A 81 -16.95 0.65 10.69
N ASP A 82 -18.18 0.41 11.08
CA ASP A 82 -18.91 -0.77 10.64
C ASP A 82 -19.12 -0.71 9.13
N ALA A 83 -18.72 -1.76 8.42
CA ALA A 83 -18.76 -1.77 6.95
C ALA A 83 -20.20 -1.81 6.40
N GLN A 84 -21.20 -2.24 7.18
CA GLN A 84 -22.57 -2.38 6.72
C GLN A 84 -23.36 -1.07 6.83
N ASN A 85 -23.11 -0.28 7.86
CA ASN A 85 -23.93 0.89 8.18
C ASN A 85 -23.16 2.20 8.38
N GLY A 86 -21.82 2.18 8.33
CA GLY A 86 -20.98 3.36 8.48
C GLY A 86 -20.91 3.92 9.92
N THR A 87 -21.39 3.19 10.92
CA THR A 87 -21.26 3.62 12.32
C THR A 87 -19.80 3.63 12.72
N VAL A 88 -19.32 4.75 13.28
CA VAL A 88 -17.96 4.87 13.78
C VAL A 88 -17.80 4.00 15.01
N CYS A 89 -16.90 3.02 14.95
CA CYS A 89 -16.55 2.15 16.08
C CYS A 89 -15.54 2.80 16.99
N TRP A 90 -14.49 3.38 16.39
CA TRP A 90 -13.44 4.11 17.09
C TRP A 90 -12.71 5.09 16.16
N ARG A 91 -11.99 6.00 16.78
CA ARG A 91 -11.10 6.96 16.12
C ARG A 91 -9.81 7.04 16.92
N TYR A 92 -8.66 6.89 16.25
CA TYR A 92 -7.35 7.08 16.84
C TYR A 92 -6.69 8.32 16.22
N SER A 93 -6.38 9.33 17.03
CA SER A 93 -5.73 10.56 16.57
C SER A 93 -4.25 10.33 16.28
N LEU A 94 -3.79 10.87 15.17
CA LEU A 94 -2.40 10.79 14.70
C LEU A 94 -1.71 12.14 14.87
N ARG A 95 -0.39 12.14 14.82
CA ARG A 95 0.42 13.39 14.91
C ARG A 95 0.37 14.19 13.62
N GLY A 96 0.19 13.52 12.47
CA GLY A 96 0.19 14.12 11.15
C GLY A 96 -0.70 13.42 10.16
N SER A 97 -0.85 14.05 9.00
CA SER A 97 -1.64 13.54 7.89
C SER A 97 -1.16 12.16 7.42
N VAL A 98 -2.10 11.28 7.07
CA VAL A 98 -1.79 10.04 6.36
C VAL A 98 -2.17 10.20 4.89
N ARG A 99 -1.19 10.11 4.02
CA ARG A 99 -1.34 10.28 2.56
C ARG A 99 -1.01 9.02 1.77
N SER A 100 -0.88 7.89 2.48
CA SER A 100 -0.64 6.56 1.90
C SER A 100 -1.79 5.62 2.22
N SER A 101 -1.78 4.45 1.58
CA SER A 101 -2.66 3.37 1.96
C SER A 101 -2.29 2.85 3.35
N ILE A 102 -3.30 2.52 4.14
CA ILE A 102 -3.13 1.78 5.39
C ILE A 102 -3.09 0.28 5.09
N ALA A 103 -2.47 -0.49 5.98
CA ALA A 103 -2.41 -1.95 5.86
C ALA A 103 -3.03 -2.63 7.08
N ALA A 104 -3.44 -3.88 6.93
CA ALA A 104 -3.95 -4.69 8.03
C ALA A 104 -3.32 -6.07 8.03
N ALA A 105 -2.89 -6.52 9.18
CA ALA A 105 -2.42 -7.89 9.39
C ALA A 105 -2.52 -8.24 10.89
N ASP A 106 -2.72 -9.51 11.19
CA ASP A 106 -2.71 -10.08 12.54
C ASP A 106 -3.53 -9.29 13.58
N GLY A 107 -4.71 -8.82 13.18
CA GLY A 107 -5.60 -8.06 14.08
C GLY A 107 -5.21 -6.61 14.30
N MET A 108 -4.21 -6.11 13.59
CA MET A 108 -3.73 -4.73 13.68
C MET A 108 -3.96 -3.97 12.38
N ILE A 109 -4.08 -2.65 12.51
CA ILE A 109 -4.08 -1.68 11.43
C ILE A 109 -2.77 -0.89 11.52
N PHE A 110 -2.10 -0.76 10.39
CA PHE A 110 -0.85 -0.01 10.26
C PHE A 110 -1.10 1.25 9.43
N ALA A 111 -0.64 2.37 9.93
CA ALA A 111 -0.69 3.66 9.24
C ALA A 111 0.63 4.40 9.42
N GLN A 112 1.07 5.13 8.40
CA GLN A 112 2.26 5.97 8.46
C GLN A 112 1.87 7.41 8.16
N ASP A 113 2.30 8.34 9.00
CA ASP A 113 2.03 9.75 8.81
C ASP A 113 3.17 10.47 8.05
N VAL A 114 2.91 11.71 7.66
CA VAL A 114 3.87 12.55 6.91
C VAL A 114 5.13 12.92 7.70
N HIS A 115 5.14 12.74 9.01
CA HIS A 115 6.31 12.95 9.87
C HIS A 115 7.13 11.68 10.06
N GLY A 116 6.71 10.57 9.43
CA GLY A 116 7.42 9.30 9.49
C GLY A 116 7.11 8.45 10.71
N TYR A 117 6.07 8.76 11.45
CA TYR A 117 5.59 7.87 12.49
C TYR A 117 4.77 6.74 11.88
N LEU A 118 5.18 5.53 12.15
CA LEU A 118 4.43 4.31 11.85
C LEU A 118 3.71 3.84 13.12
N TYR A 119 2.41 3.62 12.98
CA TYR A 119 1.52 3.22 14.07
C TYR A 119 1.02 1.80 13.84
N ALA A 120 0.95 1.00 14.90
CA ALA A 120 0.20 -0.25 14.95
C ALA A 120 -0.94 -0.12 15.95
N ILE A 121 -2.16 -0.23 15.45
CA ILE A 121 -3.39 0.01 16.22
C ILE A 121 -4.21 -1.27 16.19
N GLN A 122 -4.71 -1.72 17.33
CA GLN A 122 -5.63 -2.85 17.41
C GLN A 122 -6.88 -2.60 16.58
N ALA A 123 -7.14 -3.45 15.59
CA ALA A 123 -8.27 -3.29 14.68
C ALA A 123 -9.63 -3.33 15.40
N GLU A 124 -9.74 -4.10 16.48
CA GLU A 124 -10.97 -4.27 17.26
C GLU A 124 -11.29 -3.06 18.13
N SER A 125 -10.30 -2.59 18.89
CA SER A 125 -10.48 -1.62 19.97
C SER A 125 -10.02 -0.20 19.66
N GLY A 126 -9.16 -0.01 18.63
CA GLY A 126 -8.51 1.26 18.36
C GLY A 126 -7.37 1.61 19.33
N ILE A 127 -6.94 0.65 20.17
CA ILE A 127 -5.84 0.87 21.12
C ILE A 127 -4.51 0.81 20.36
N LEU A 128 -3.64 1.79 20.62
CA LEU A 128 -2.26 1.78 20.13
C LEU A 128 -1.49 0.62 20.76
N VAL A 129 -0.87 -0.20 19.94
CA VAL A 129 0.04 -1.27 20.39
C VAL A 129 1.46 -0.75 20.45
N TRP A 130 1.92 -0.09 19.39
CA TRP A 130 3.20 0.58 19.35
C TRP A 130 3.19 1.71 18.29
N GLU A 131 4.08 2.68 18.47
CA GLU A 131 4.44 3.65 17.47
C GLU A 131 5.97 3.68 17.29
N LYS A 132 6.41 3.96 16.07
CA LYS A 132 7.82 4.04 15.72
C LYS A 132 8.07 5.21 14.80
N ASN A 133 8.95 6.13 15.19
CA ASN A 133 9.48 7.12 14.26
C ASN A 133 10.57 6.48 13.40
N LEU A 134 10.39 6.49 12.09
CA LEU A 134 11.34 5.95 11.11
C LEU A 134 12.44 6.95 10.75
N ASN A 135 12.41 8.15 11.32
CA ASN A 135 13.37 9.25 11.09
C ASN A 135 13.53 9.61 9.59
N ILE A 136 12.44 9.61 8.88
CA ILE A 136 12.45 9.87 7.44
C ILE A 136 12.46 11.36 7.07
N GLY A 137 12.47 12.23 8.07
CA GLY A 137 12.42 13.68 7.88
C GLY A 137 11.03 14.17 7.45
N VAL A 138 10.93 15.43 7.07
CA VAL A 138 9.70 15.96 6.45
C VAL A 138 9.63 15.41 5.04
N ILE A 139 8.73 14.47 4.84
CA ILE A 139 8.50 13.91 3.51
C ILE A 139 7.72 14.95 2.69
N PRO A 140 8.07 15.11 1.41
CA PRO A 140 7.18 15.80 0.48
C PRO A 140 5.79 15.16 0.52
N PRO A 141 4.72 15.85 0.13
CA PRO A 141 3.33 15.44 0.32
C PRO A 141 2.93 14.10 -0.30
N LEU A 142 3.87 13.26 -0.64
CA LEU A 142 3.73 11.98 -1.30
C LEU A 142 4.31 10.91 -0.41
N ASN A 143 3.46 10.10 0.11
CA ASN A 143 3.83 9.14 1.12
C ASN A 143 4.27 7.82 0.58
N ASP A 144 5.11 7.29 1.36
CA ASP A 144 5.74 6.02 1.29
C ASP A 144 4.75 4.86 1.29
N GLY A 145 5.05 3.85 0.49
CA GLY A 145 4.27 2.65 0.45
C GLY A 145 4.27 1.92 1.78
N LEU A 146 3.16 1.26 2.06
CA LEU A 146 2.97 0.45 3.26
C LEU A 146 2.29 -0.87 2.86
N THR A 147 2.84 -1.98 3.33
CA THR A 147 2.19 -3.30 3.23
C THR A 147 2.54 -4.15 4.44
N ALA A 148 1.72 -5.16 4.74
CA ALA A 148 1.92 -5.99 5.91
C ALA A 148 1.56 -7.46 5.65
N THR A 149 2.29 -8.34 6.32
CA THR A 149 1.99 -9.76 6.50
C THR A 149 1.65 -10.03 7.97
N SER A 150 1.38 -11.28 8.33
CA SER A 150 1.13 -11.65 9.72
C SER A 150 2.27 -11.28 10.69
N ASN A 151 3.52 -11.31 10.22
CA ASN A 151 4.69 -11.13 11.09
C ASN A 151 5.49 -9.85 10.80
N THR A 152 5.30 -9.25 9.62
CA THR A 152 6.14 -8.15 9.16
C THR A 152 5.32 -7.04 8.53
N VAL A 153 5.58 -5.81 8.93
CA VAL A 153 5.13 -4.60 8.22
C VAL A 153 6.32 -4.00 7.48
N TYR A 154 6.09 -3.68 6.21
CA TYR A 154 7.06 -3.03 5.34
C TYR A 154 6.64 -1.60 5.13
N ALA A 155 7.56 -0.68 5.30
CA ALA A 155 7.29 0.75 5.19
C ALA A 155 8.42 1.47 4.45
N GLY A 156 8.07 2.54 3.78
CA GLY A 156 9.04 3.46 3.19
C GLY A 156 9.79 4.26 4.26
N THR A 157 11.01 4.63 3.96
CA THR A 157 11.89 5.40 4.87
C THR A 157 12.27 6.77 4.33
N GLY A 158 11.64 7.22 3.24
CA GLY A 158 12.04 8.44 2.53
C GLY A 158 13.28 8.26 1.65
N LYS A 159 14.08 7.23 1.88
CA LYS A 159 15.25 6.87 1.05
C LYS A 159 15.10 5.50 0.40
N SER A 160 14.45 4.58 1.07
CA SER A 160 14.21 3.23 0.61
C SER A 160 13.11 2.59 1.45
N LEU A 161 13.35 1.41 1.99
CA LEU A 161 12.40 0.57 2.69
C LEU A 161 12.96 0.07 4.02
N CYS A 162 12.07 -0.26 4.93
CA CYS A 162 12.39 -1.04 6.13
C CYS A 162 11.30 -2.09 6.40
N ALA A 163 11.67 -3.11 7.16
CA ALA A 163 10.76 -4.11 7.69
C ALA A 163 10.80 -4.11 9.22
N LEU A 164 9.61 -4.18 9.83
CA LEU A 164 9.44 -4.20 11.27
C LEU A 164 8.57 -5.39 11.67
N LYS A 165 8.77 -5.91 12.85
CA LYS A 165 7.89 -6.91 13.45
C LYS A 165 6.51 -6.29 13.69
N THR A 166 5.45 -6.92 13.24
CA THR A 166 4.07 -6.45 13.44
C THR A 166 3.71 -6.32 14.90
N SER A 167 4.21 -7.23 15.74
CA SER A 167 3.87 -7.31 17.18
C SER A 167 4.54 -6.25 18.04
N THR A 168 5.75 -5.79 17.68
CA THR A 168 6.59 -4.95 18.56
C THR A 168 7.10 -3.66 17.94
N GLY A 169 7.04 -3.52 16.62
CA GLY A 169 7.68 -2.42 15.90
C GLY A 169 9.21 -2.47 15.89
N GLU A 170 9.80 -3.60 16.29
CA GLU A 170 11.24 -3.81 16.19
C GLU A 170 11.67 -3.91 14.74
N VAL A 171 12.71 -3.17 14.36
CA VAL A 171 13.25 -3.20 13.00
C VAL A 171 13.95 -4.52 12.74
N ILE A 172 13.49 -5.26 11.73
CA ILE A 172 14.11 -6.50 11.26
C ILE A 172 15.27 -6.17 10.34
N TRP A 173 15.02 -5.28 9.37
CA TRP A 173 16.04 -4.76 8.46
C TRP A 173 15.67 -3.37 7.97
N LYS A 174 16.68 -2.62 7.55
CA LYS A 174 16.56 -1.34 6.86
C LYS A 174 17.45 -1.35 5.64
N ASN A 175 16.91 -1.05 4.47
CA ASN A 175 17.64 -0.89 3.23
C ASN A 175 17.75 0.60 2.90
N GLU A 176 18.95 1.05 2.54
CA GLU A 176 19.21 2.40 2.05
C GLU A 176 19.94 2.37 0.69
N ALA A 177 19.91 1.22 0.00
CA ALA A 177 20.65 0.97 -1.23
C ALA A 177 19.99 1.51 -2.50
N TRP A 178 18.81 2.13 -2.41
CA TRP A 178 18.19 2.75 -3.58
C TRP A 178 19.00 3.97 -4.01
N THR A 179 19.67 3.85 -5.15
CA THR A 179 20.67 4.84 -5.61
C THR A 179 20.08 6.20 -5.97
N ARG A 180 18.78 6.26 -6.14
CA ARG A 180 18.04 7.48 -6.46
C ARG A 180 16.92 7.73 -5.47
N GLY A 181 17.08 7.27 -4.24
CA GLY A 181 16.05 7.26 -3.22
C GLY A 181 15.54 8.66 -2.88
N GLU A 182 14.37 8.99 -3.39
CA GLU A 182 13.57 10.14 -2.99
C GLU A 182 12.22 9.66 -2.45
N GLY A 183 12.23 8.63 -1.64
CA GLY A 183 11.07 8.04 -1.02
C GLY A 183 10.37 6.98 -1.86
N CYS A 184 9.71 6.06 -1.22
CA CYS A 184 8.80 5.09 -1.82
C CYS A 184 7.41 5.71 -1.87
N VAL A 185 6.91 6.01 -3.06
CA VAL A 185 5.66 6.78 -3.26
C VAL A 185 4.49 5.93 -3.70
N ALA A 186 4.63 4.62 -3.67
CA ALA A 186 3.59 3.70 -4.10
C ALA A 186 3.30 2.65 -3.03
N THR A 187 2.10 2.10 -3.06
CA THR A 187 1.79 0.89 -2.29
C THR A 187 2.78 -0.20 -2.70
N LEU A 188 3.42 -0.80 -1.72
CA LEU A 188 4.36 -1.88 -1.95
C LEU A 188 3.63 -3.13 -2.40
N SER A 189 4.18 -3.79 -3.41
CA SER A 189 3.72 -5.11 -3.85
C SER A 189 4.62 -6.19 -3.26
N LEU A 190 4.02 -7.19 -2.65
CA LEU A 190 4.72 -8.32 -2.04
C LEU A 190 4.25 -9.63 -2.64
N GLY A 191 5.18 -10.42 -3.16
CA GLY A 191 4.91 -11.76 -3.68
C GLY A 191 6.18 -12.61 -3.71
N HIS A 192 6.09 -13.90 -3.37
CA HIS A 192 7.22 -14.86 -3.41
C HIS A 192 8.49 -14.34 -2.71
N SER A 193 8.35 -13.68 -1.56
CA SER A 193 9.45 -13.06 -0.81
C SER A 193 10.18 -11.93 -1.56
N ILE A 194 9.57 -11.38 -2.59
CA ILE A 194 10.05 -10.21 -3.31
C ILE A 194 9.15 -9.03 -2.97
N LEU A 195 9.75 -7.93 -2.54
CA LEU A 195 9.08 -6.68 -2.24
C LEU A 195 9.43 -5.67 -3.33
N ILE A 196 8.43 -5.24 -4.08
CA ILE A 196 8.58 -4.27 -5.16
C ILE A 196 8.08 -2.92 -4.68
N GLY A 197 8.91 -1.91 -4.83
CA GLY A 197 8.61 -0.52 -4.53
C GLY A 197 9.05 0.40 -5.65
N HIS A 198 8.48 1.58 -5.70
CA HIS A 198 8.77 2.61 -6.68
C HIS A 198 9.34 3.85 -6.00
N ALA A 199 10.53 4.28 -6.39
CA ALA A 199 11.08 5.55 -5.97
C ALA A 199 10.49 6.70 -6.79
N ASN A 200 10.24 7.83 -6.14
CA ASN A 200 9.64 9.01 -6.77
C ASN A 200 10.40 9.41 -8.03
N TRP A 201 9.75 9.31 -9.19
CA TRP A 201 10.27 9.69 -10.52
C TRP A 201 11.54 8.94 -10.99
N LYS A 202 12.02 7.91 -10.27
CA LYS A 202 13.39 7.43 -10.47
C LYS A 202 13.56 5.93 -10.63
N GLY A 203 12.52 5.15 -10.65
CA GLY A 203 12.65 3.76 -11.00
C GLY A 203 11.87 2.79 -10.12
N LEU A 204 11.91 1.55 -10.53
CA LEU A 204 11.30 0.42 -9.86
C LEU A 204 12.40 -0.42 -9.23
N TYR A 205 12.19 -0.83 -7.99
CA TYR A 205 13.15 -1.58 -7.19
C TYR A 205 12.52 -2.84 -6.65
N ALA A 206 13.24 -3.95 -6.72
CA ALA A 206 12.86 -5.17 -6.05
C ALA A 206 13.86 -5.52 -4.95
N ASN A 207 13.33 -5.81 -3.78
CA ASN A 207 14.09 -6.19 -2.61
C ASN A 207 13.68 -7.57 -2.13
N ASN A 208 14.62 -8.31 -1.56
CA ASN A 208 14.31 -9.50 -0.81
C ASN A 208 13.52 -9.10 0.45
N ALA A 209 12.29 -9.61 0.60
CA ALA A 209 11.43 -9.25 1.72
C ALA A 209 11.95 -9.78 3.09
N VAL A 210 12.82 -10.79 3.09
CA VAL A 210 13.31 -11.40 4.32
C VAL A 210 14.47 -10.61 4.93
N ASN A 211 15.42 -10.15 4.09
CA ASN A 211 16.64 -9.51 4.55
C ASN A 211 16.86 -8.08 4.02
N GLY A 212 15.97 -7.59 3.15
CA GLY A 212 16.02 -6.25 2.60
C GLY A 212 17.04 -6.05 1.47
N GLU A 213 17.74 -7.09 1.04
CA GLU A 213 18.74 -7.01 -0.02
C GLU A 213 18.13 -6.54 -1.34
N LEU A 214 18.78 -5.58 -2.02
CA LEU A 214 18.38 -5.13 -3.35
C LEU A 214 18.67 -6.23 -4.37
N LEU A 215 17.61 -6.76 -4.99
CA LEU A 215 17.71 -7.82 -5.99
C LEU A 215 17.95 -7.24 -7.39
N TRP A 216 17.20 -6.22 -7.75
CA TRP A 216 17.34 -5.51 -9.01
C TRP A 216 16.73 -4.10 -8.95
N GLU A 217 17.16 -3.28 -9.87
CA GLU A 217 16.70 -1.93 -10.09
C GLU A 217 16.42 -1.74 -11.59
N ASN A 218 15.27 -1.18 -11.93
CA ASN A 218 14.96 -0.73 -13.29
C ASN A 218 15.06 0.79 -13.36
N LYS A 219 16.15 1.30 -13.94
CA LYS A 219 16.45 2.72 -14.09
C LYS A 219 15.80 3.36 -15.32
N ASP A 220 15.51 2.53 -16.34
CA ASP A 220 15.05 2.99 -17.65
C ASP A 220 13.54 3.19 -17.69
N ALA A 221 12.84 2.68 -16.68
CA ALA A 221 11.45 3.00 -16.52
C ALA A 221 11.33 4.48 -16.17
N GLU A 222 11.12 5.33 -17.16
CA GLU A 222 10.54 6.66 -16.98
C GLU A 222 9.13 6.53 -16.39
N LEU A 223 9.05 5.85 -15.26
CA LEU A 223 7.81 5.63 -14.54
C LEU A 223 7.43 6.97 -13.89
N LYS A 224 6.77 7.79 -14.68
CA LYS A 224 6.19 9.08 -14.25
C LYS A 224 4.96 8.87 -13.35
N TYR A 225 4.60 7.62 -13.05
CA TYR A 225 3.38 7.27 -12.34
C TYR A 225 3.66 6.74 -10.94
N ARG A 226 2.77 7.07 -10.02
CA ARG A 226 2.90 6.86 -8.57
C ARG A 226 2.26 5.57 -8.09
N SER A 227 2.15 4.53 -8.89
CA SER A 227 1.65 3.25 -8.43
C SER A 227 2.46 2.11 -9.00
N ALA A 228 2.92 1.23 -8.15
CA ALA A 228 3.42 -0.07 -8.51
C ALA A 228 2.34 -1.09 -8.15
N SER A 229 1.37 -1.29 -9.01
CA SER A 229 0.51 -2.47 -8.92
C SER A 229 1.11 -3.53 -9.84
N VAL A 230 1.52 -4.64 -9.27
CA VAL A 230 1.98 -5.83 -9.98
C VAL A 230 0.91 -6.90 -9.84
#